data_c69148255408c168afce8a2badb14539
#
_entry.id   c69148255408c168afce8a2badb14539
#
_cell.length_a   1.000
_cell.length_b   1.000
_cell.length_c   1.000
_cell.angle_alpha   90.00
_cell.angle_beta   90.00
_cell.angle_gamma   90.00
#
_symmetry.space_group_name_H-M   'P 1'
#
loop_
_entity.id
_entity.type
_entity.pdbx_description
1 polymer ?
#
loop_
_entity_poly.entity_id
_entity_poly.type
_entity_poly.pdbx_seq_one_letter_code
_entity_poly.pdbx_strand_id
1 'polypeptide(L)'
;DETDRNGMRVVIELKKDANPQVVLNNLFKQTALQSSFGIIMLALVDNQKQPKILPLRQIIDEYLKHQEEVLTRRTRYDLKKAQERAHLLEGLLIAQDNIDEVIHIIRSAYDDAKQRLMDRFKLDDVQAQAILDMRLKALQGLDREKLQSEYDELEEKIKYYLELLADENKLKAV
;
A
#
# COMPACT_ATOMS: atom_id res chain seq x y z
N ASP A 1 -44.66 20.25 -19.29
CA ASP A 1 -43.60 19.93 -18.33
C ASP A 1 -44.18 19.00 -17.27
N GLU A 2 -43.66 17.81 -17.21
CA GLU A 2 -44.04 16.76 -16.23
C GLU A 2 -42.90 16.51 -15.25
N THR A 3 -42.07 17.51 -15.00
CA THR A 3 -40.99 17.44 -14.03
C THR A 3 -41.52 17.17 -12.64
N ASP A 4 -41.02 16.14 -11.99
CA ASP A 4 -41.39 15.71 -10.64
C ASP A 4 -40.17 15.41 -9.76
N ARG A 5 -40.40 14.76 -8.60
CA ARG A 5 -39.30 14.32 -7.68
C ARG A 5 -38.35 13.27 -8.28
N ASN A 6 -38.78 12.57 -9.34
CA ASN A 6 -38.00 11.52 -10.00
C ASN A 6 -37.10 12.05 -11.11
N GLY A 7 -37.25 13.32 -11.51
CA GLY A 7 -36.41 13.98 -12.48
C GLY A 7 -37.15 14.96 -13.41
N MET A 8 -36.38 15.58 -14.28
CA MET A 8 -36.89 16.49 -15.30
C MET A 8 -37.48 15.71 -16.47
N ARG A 9 -38.74 16.01 -16.82
CA ARG A 9 -39.45 15.38 -17.92
C ARG A 9 -40.25 16.44 -18.70
N VAL A 10 -39.87 16.61 -19.96
CA VAL A 10 -40.59 17.45 -20.92
C VAL A 10 -41.27 16.56 -21.95
N VAL A 11 -42.58 16.65 -22.06
CA VAL A 11 -43.39 15.87 -23.00
C VAL A 11 -43.86 16.80 -24.10
N ILE A 12 -43.65 16.43 -25.39
CA ILE A 12 -44.06 17.16 -26.54
C ILE A 12 -45.02 16.28 -27.34
N GLU A 13 -46.31 16.67 -27.32
CA GLU A 13 -47.34 15.98 -28.08
C GLU A 13 -47.38 16.47 -29.53
N LEU A 14 -47.40 15.56 -30.48
CA LEU A 14 -47.41 15.89 -31.88
C LEU A 14 -48.80 15.67 -32.50
N LYS A 15 -49.07 16.44 -33.56
CA LYS A 15 -50.26 16.17 -34.40
C LYS A 15 -50.13 14.80 -35.07
N LYS A 16 -51.31 14.19 -35.35
CA LYS A 16 -51.42 12.83 -35.87
C LYS A 16 -50.59 12.52 -37.11
N ASP A 17 -50.38 13.54 -37.97
CA ASP A 17 -49.63 13.40 -39.25
C ASP A 17 -48.17 13.89 -39.16
N ALA A 18 -47.71 14.31 -37.99
CA ALA A 18 -46.31 14.76 -37.81
C ALA A 18 -45.36 13.62 -37.59
N ASN A 19 -44.20 13.64 -38.28
CA ASN A 19 -43.15 12.67 -38.06
C ASN A 19 -42.30 13.04 -36.83
N PRO A 20 -42.29 12.21 -35.75
CA PRO A 20 -41.59 12.55 -34.53
C PRO A 20 -40.08 12.78 -34.71
N GLN A 21 -39.46 12.02 -35.59
CA GLN A 21 -38.02 12.13 -35.84
C GLN A 21 -37.62 13.46 -36.48
N VAL A 22 -38.44 13.96 -37.39
CA VAL A 22 -38.22 15.27 -38.07
C VAL A 22 -38.38 16.39 -37.03
N VAL A 23 -39.37 16.34 -36.19
CA VAL A 23 -39.59 17.31 -35.12
C VAL A 23 -38.44 17.31 -34.12
N LEU A 24 -37.99 16.13 -33.68
CA LEU A 24 -36.87 15.99 -32.75
C LEU A 24 -35.58 16.55 -33.35
N ASN A 25 -35.26 16.23 -34.61
CA ASN A 25 -34.09 16.76 -35.32
C ASN A 25 -34.12 18.27 -35.43
N ASN A 26 -35.31 18.87 -35.72
CA ASN A 26 -35.48 20.31 -35.77
C ASN A 26 -35.27 20.94 -34.37
N LEU A 27 -35.76 20.31 -33.32
CA LEU A 27 -35.54 20.78 -31.95
C LEU A 27 -34.04 20.76 -31.59
N PHE A 28 -33.31 19.71 -31.92
CA PHE A 28 -31.88 19.62 -31.70
C PHE A 28 -31.10 20.69 -32.49
N LYS A 29 -31.56 21.01 -33.70
CA LYS A 29 -30.89 22.01 -34.59
C LYS A 29 -31.20 23.45 -34.18
N GLN A 30 -32.42 23.74 -33.75
CA GLN A 30 -32.92 25.11 -33.53
C GLN A 30 -32.95 25.54 -32.07
N THR A 31 -32.72 24.62 -31.13
CA THR A 31 -32.75 24.90 -29.68
C THR A 31 -31.50 24.38 -28.99
N ALA A 32 -31.31 24.75 -27.73
CA ALA A 32 -30.24 24.23 -26.88
C ALA A 32 -30.55 22.84 -26.28
N LEU A 33 -31.54 22.09 -26.82
CA LEU A 33 -31.89 20.77 -26.36
C LEU A 33 -30.74 19.75 -26.54
N GLN A 34 -29.89 19.97 -27.51
CA GLN A 34 -28.64 19.25 -27.69
C GLN A 34 -27.50 20.27 -27.83
N SER A 35 -26.57 20.26 -26.89
CA SER A 35 -25.37 21.10 -26.92
C SER A 35 -24.11 20.26 -26.82
N SER A 36 -23.01 20.73 -27.38
CA SER A 36 -21.69 20.11 -27.30
C SER A 36 -20.93 20.73 -26.13
N PHE A 37 -20.39 19.89 -25.27
CA PHE A 37 -19.49 20.31 -24.22
C PHE A 37 -18.09 19.80 -24.51
N GLY A 38 -17.16 20.73 -24.72
CA GLY A 38 -15.75 20.40 -25.01
C GLY A 38 -15.02 20.09 -23.70
N ILE A 39 -14.41 18.92 -23.62
CA ILE A 39 -13.58 18.54 -22.47
C ILE A 39 -12.13 18.49 -22.92
N ILE A 40 -11.27 19.31 -22.29
CA ILE A 40 -9.82 19.31 -22.50
C ILE A 40 -9.17 18.72 -21.26
N MET A 41 -8.70 17.50 -21.37
CA MET A 41 -8.06 16.77 -20.27
C MET A 41 -6.54 16.89 -20.37
N LEU A 42 -5.99 17.92 -19.75
CA LEU A 42 -4.56 18.12 -19.62
C LEU A 42 -4.07 17.39 -18.37
N ALA A 43 -3.13 16.46 -18.50
CA ALA A 43 -2.52 15.73 -17.42
C ALA A 43 -1.00 15.73 -17.52
N LEU A 44 -0.33 15.53 -16.40
CA LEU A 44 1.10 15.28 -16.34
C LEU A 44 1.34 13.78 -16.42
N VAL A 45 2.08 13.34 -17.42
CA VAL A 45 2.49 11.95 -17.64
C VAL A 45 3.97 11.77 -17.33
N ASP A 46 4.45 10.53 -17.36
CA ASP A 46 5.87 10.19 -17.17
C ASP A 46 6.45 10.75 -15.85
N ASN A 47 5.85 10.35 -14.73
CA ASN A 47 6.22 10.80 -13.38
C ASN A 47 6.19 12.34 -13.23
N GLN A 48 5.12 12.97 -13.73
CA GLN A 48 4.87 14.41 -13.65
C GLN A 48 5.87 15.28 -14.45
N LYS A 49 6.55 14.72 -15.43
CA LYS A 49 7.56 15.45 -16.20
C LYS A 49 7.01 16.07 -17.46
N GLN A 50 5.96 15.51 -18.06
CA GLN A 50 5.47 15.93 -19.35
C GLN A 50 3.98 16.28 -19.33
N PRO A 51 3.56 17.54 -19.61
CA PRO A 51 2.16 17.89 -19.79
C PRO A 51 1.67 17.36 -21.15
N LYS A 52 0.51 16.67 -21.16
CA LYS A 52 -0.08 16.11 -22.38
C LYS A 52 -1.60 16.16 -22.31
N ILE A 53 -2.25 16.48 -23.43
CA ILE A 53 -3.69 16.33 -23.57
C ILE A 53 -3.97 14.86 -23.89
N LEU A 54 -4.75 14.22 -23.04
CA LEU A 54 -5.03 12.79 -23.11
C LEU A 54 -6.50 12.52 -23.40
N PRO A 55 -6.83 11.55 -24.26
CA PRO A 55 -8.17 10.98 -24.34
C PRO A 55 -8.47 10.17 -23.07
N LEU A 56 -9.75 9.99 -22.74
CA LEU A 56 -10.22 9.32 -21.52
C LEU A 56 -9.54 7.97 -21.28
N ARG A 57 -9.41 7.13 -22.29
CA ARG A 57 -8.75 5.83 -22.17
C ARG A 57 -7.31 5.96 -21.68
N GLN A 58 -6.53 6.87 -22.27
CA GLN A 58 -5.13 7.05 -21.87
C GLN A 58 -5.00 7.58 -20.43
N ILE A 59 -5.94 8.41 -19.97
CA ILE A 59 -5.95 8.85 -18.56
C ILE A 59 -6.15 7.67 -17.63
N ILE A 60 -7.06 6.75 -17.96
CA ILE A 60 -7.29 5.54 -17.17
C ILE A 60 -6.04 4.65 -17.18
N ASP A 61 -5.42 4.44 -18.33
CA ASP A 61 -4.21 3.64 -18.46
C ASP A 61 -3.04 4.23 -17.64
N GLU A 62 -2.82 5.54 -17.68
CA GLU A 62 -1.78 6.21 -16.88
C GLU A 62 -2.10 6.18 -15.39
N TYR A 63 -3.38 6.29 -15.01
CA TYR A 63 -3.79 6.16 -13.61
C TYR A 63 -3.53 4.75 -13.07
N LEU A 64 -3.89 3.70 -13.82
CA LEU A 64 -3.64 2.32 -13.43
C LEU A 64 -2.14 2.05 -13.27
N LYS A 65 -1.33 2.51 -14.22
CA LYS A 65 0.13 2.42 -14.14
C LYS A 65 0.68 3.11 -12.89
N HIS A 66 0.17 4.30 -12.58
CA HIS A 66 0.56 5.02 -11.37
C HIS A 66 0.20 4.24 -10.09
N GLN A 67 -1.02 3.67 -10.02
CA GLN A 67 -1.45 2.84 -8.89
C GLN A 67 -0.53 1.63 -8.69
N GLU A 68 -0.18 0.94 -9.77
CA GLU A 68 0.73 -0.20 -9.75
C GLU A 68 2.13 0.19 -9.22
N GLU A 69 2.67 1.32 -9.67
CA GLU A 69 3.96 1.85 -9.17
C GLU A 69 3.90 2.23 -7.69
N VAL A 70 2.81 2.87 -7.25
CA VAL A 70 2.63 3.26 -5.84
C VAL A 70 2.51 2.01 -4.96
N LEU A 71 1.69 1.04 -5.36
CA LEU A 71 1.51 -0.21 -4.62
C LEU A 71 2.84 -0.97 -4.52
N THR A 72 3.58 -1.09 -5.61
CA THR A 72 4.90 -1.74 -5.62
C THR A 72 5.88 -1.06 -4.66
N ARG A 73 5.95 0.28 -4.68
CA ARG A 73 6.84 1.02 -3.76
C ARG A 73 6.43 0.86 -2.30
N ARG A 74 5.12 0.91 -2.02
CA ARG A 74 4.57 0.69 -0.69
C ARG A 74 4.91 -0.71 -0.19
N THR A 75 4.62 -1.73 -0.99
CA THR A 75 4.89 -3.13 -0.63
C THR A 75 6.38 -3.39 -0.36
N ARG A 76 7.28 -2.78 -1.16
CA ARG A 76 8.74 -2.87 -0.92
C ARG A 76 9.15 -2.20 0.39
N TYR A 77 8.55 -1.07 0.72
CA TYR A 77 8.82 -0.39 1.97
C TYR A 77 8.33 -1.21 3.17
N ASP A 78 7.11 -1.73 3.11
CA ASP A 78 6.51 -2.55 4.16
C ASP A 78 7.29 -3.87 4.34
N LEU A 79 7.71 -4.50 3.25
CA LEU A 79 8.59 -5.67 3.26
C LEU A 79 9.91 -5.37 3.99
N LYS A 80 10.58 -4.27 3.62
CA LYS A 80 11.82 -3.87 4.27
C LYS A 80 11.64 -3.65 5.77
N LYS A 81 10.55 -2.97 6.17
CA LYS A 81 10.25 -2.74 7.58
C LYS A 81 9.95 -4.02 8.35
N ALA A 82 9.21 -4.93 7.75
CA ALA A 82 8.94 -6.24 8.33
C ALA A 82 10.22 -7.07 8.51
N GLN A 83 11.10 -7.08 7.50
CA GLN A 83 12.40 -7.77 7.57
C GLN A 83 13.33 -7.16 8.63
N GLU A 84 13.44 -5.82 8.71
CA GLU A 84 14.22 -5.14 9.74
C GLU A 84 13.73 -5.50 11.15
N ARG A 85 12.42 -5.59 11.35
CA ARG A 85 11.81 -5.94 12.63
C ARG A 85 11.97 -7.43 12.96
N ALA A 86 11.74 -8.32 12.00
CA ALA A 86 11.92 -9.76 12.17
C ALA A 86 13.38 -10.08 12.53
N HIS A 87 14.35 -9.45 11.88
CA HIS A 87 15.76 -9.59 12.16
C HIS A 87 16.13 -9.18 13.60
N LEU A 88 15.54 -8.08 14.12
CA LEU A 88 15.72 -7.70 15.52
C LEU A 88 15.10 -8.74 16.47
N LEU A 89 13.89 -9.23 16.18
CA LEU A 89 13.22 -10.22 17.02
C LEU A 89 13.98 -11.53 17.06
N GLU A 90 14.59 -11.97 15.95
CA GLU A 90 15.45 -13.14 15.89
C GLU A 90 16.60 -13.03 16.91
N GLY A 91 17.31 -11.89 16.94
CA GLY A 91 18.37 -11.64 17.92
C GLY A 91 17.84 -11.64 19.36
N LEU A 92 16.67 -11.04 19.60
CA LEU A 92 16.04 -11.02 20.93
C LEU A 92 15.58 -12.41 21.40
N LEU A 93 15.08 -13.26 20.50
CA LEU A 93 14.71 -14.64 20.80
C LEU A 93 15.93 -15.48 21.15
N ILE A 94 17.04 -15.34 20.41
CA ILE A 94 18.31 -16.00 20.74
C ILE A 94 18.79 -15.60 22.15
N ALA A 95 18.71 -14.29 22.46
CA ALA A 95 19.08 -13.79 23.77
C ALA A 95 18.17 -14.32 24.88
N GLN A 96 16.88 -14.43 24.62
CA GLN A 96 15.90 -14.93 25.59
C GLN A 96 16.10 -16.43 25.88
N ASP A 97 16.43 -17.22 24.87
CA ASP A 97 16.71 -18.65 25.02
C ASP A 97 18.01 -18.92 25.79
N ASN A 98 18.93 -17.94 25.83
CA ASN A 98 20.22 -18.04 26.49
C ASN A 98 20.42 -16.94 27.57
N ILE A 99 19.34 -16.58 28.25
CA ILE A 99 19.29 -15.38 29.09
C ILE A 99 20.33 -15.37 30.22
N ASP A 100 20.58 -16.49 30.84
CA ASP A 100 21.56 -16.61 31.93
C ASP A 100 22.99 -16.34 31.45
N GLU A 101 23.33 -16.84 30.26
CA GLU A 101 24.63 -16.60 29.62
C GLU A 101 24.75 -15.14 29.16
N VAL A 102 23.71 -14.56 28.60
CA VAL A 102 23.64 -13.14 28.21
C VAL A 102 23.89 -12.26 29.42
N ILE A 103 23.19 -12.50 30.54
CA ILE A 103 23.38 -11.76 31.79
C ILE A 103 24.81 -11.94 32.32
N HIS A 104 25.37 -13.15 32.30
CA HIS A 104 26.75 -13.40 32.71
C HIS A 104 27.75 -12.61 31.87
N ILE A 105 27.60 -12.60 30.55
CA ILE A 105 28.47 -11.83 29.65
C ILE A 105 28.38 -10.35 29.96
N ILE A 106 27.19 -9.77 30.05
CA ILE A 106 26.99 -8.34 30.34
C ILE A 106 27.60 -7.95 31.68
N ARG A 107 27.43 -8.76 32.73
CA ARG A 107 27.94 -8.47 34.07
C ARG A 107 29.46 -8.65 34.19
N SER A 108 30.05 -9.54 33.41
CA SER A 108 31.49 -9.82 33.41
C SER A 108 32.29 -8.93 32.47
N ALA A 109 31.60 -8.26 31.52
CA ALA A 109 32.21 -7.34 30.59
C ALA A 109 32.50 -5.98 31.26
N TYR A 110 33.66 -5.39 30.93
CA TYR A 110 34.00 -4.07 31.42
C TYR A 110 33.52 -2.96 30.45
N ASP A 111 33.76 -3.16 29.15
CA ASP A 111 33.33 -2.24 28.08
C ASP A 111 33.08 -2.95 26.73
N ASP A 112 33.29 -4.27 26.71
CA ASP A 112 33.28 -5.11 25.52
C ASP A 112 32.07 -6.06 25.43
N ALA A 113 31.01 -5.78 26.20
CA ALA A 113 29.80 -6.63 26.25
C ALA A 113 29.20 -6.88 24.87
N LYS A 114 29.09 -5.84 24.05
CA LYS A 114 28.54 -5.90 22.71
C LYS A 114 29.33 -6.87 21.82
N GLN A 115 30.64 -6.75 21.78
CA GLN A 115 31.52 -7.58 20.98
C GLN A 115 31.43 -9.05 21.44
N ARG A 116 31.42 -9.30 22.74
CA ARG A 116 31.29 -10.66 23.28
C ARG A 116 29.96 -11.31 22.91
N LEU A 117 28.86 -10.56 22.92
CA LEU A 117 27.54 -11.06 22.50
C LEU A 117 27.54 -11.40 21.00
N MET A 118 28.11 -10.54 20.15
CA MET A 118 28.25 -10.78 18.72
C MET A 118 29.07 -12.04 18.44
N ASP A 119 30.22 -12.19 19.07
CA ASP A 119 31.10 -13.34 18.85
C ASP A 119 30.50 -14.66 19.34
N ARG A 120 29.83 -14.61 20.49
CA ARG A 120 29.26 -15.79 21.14
C ARG A 120 28.01 -16.33 20.44
N PHE A 121 27.09 -15.44 20.07
CA PHE A 121 25.79 -15.80 19.49
C PHE A 121 25.70 -15.53 17.99
N LYS A 122 26.80 -15.10 17.37
CA LYS A 122 26.88 -14.72 15.95
C LYS A 122 25.85 -13.68 15.55
N LEU A 123 25.61 -12.73 16.45
CA LEU A 123 24.71 -11.61 16.23
C LEU A 123 25.40 -10.49 15.47
N ASP A 124 24.63 -9.68 14.78
CA ASP A 124 25.13 -8.45 14.20
C ASP A 124 25.14 -7.29 15.20
N ASP A 125 25.69 -6.14 14.77
CA ASP A 125 25.80 -4.93 15.58
C ASP A 125 24.45 -4.42 16.07
N VAL A 126 23.42 -4.50 15.24
CA VAL A 126 22.07 -3.99 15.53
C VAL A 126 21.35 -4.90 16.51
N GLN A 127 21.44 -6.21 16.34
CA GLN A 127 20.87 -7.21 17.23
C GLN A 127 21.54 -7.16 18.63
N ALA A 128 22.87 -7.09 18.67
CA ALA A 128 23.60 -7.00 19.93
C ALA A 128 23.28 -5.71 20.70
N GLN A 129 23.13 -4.58 20.00
CA GLN A 129 22.69 -3.33 20.60
C GLN A 129 21.27 -3.42 21.16
N ALA A 130 20.33 -4.03 20.42
CA ALA A 130 18.96 -4.22 20.87
C ALA A 130 18.88 -5.08 22.15
N ILE A 131 19.77 -6.08 22.28
CA ILE A 131 19.86 -6.90 23.50
C ILE A 131 20.36 -6.06 24.67
N LEU A 132 21.38 -5.23 24.50
CA LEU A 132 21.90 -4.34 25.54
C LEU A 132 20.87 -3.31 26.00
N ASP A 133 20.05 -2.81 25.08
CA ASP A 133 18.98 -1.85 25.36
C ASP A 133 17.71 -2.49 25.95
N MET A 134 17.69 -3.82 26.09
CA MET A 134 16.54 -4.54 26.61
C MET A 134 16.30 -4.23 28.09
N ARG A 135 15.04 -3.92 28.41
CA ARG A 135 14.64 -3.70 29.82
C ARG A 135 14.58 -5.01 30.57
N LEU A 136 15.00 -5.01 31.84
CA LEU A 136 14.92 -6.20 32.72
C LEU A 136 13.52 -6.83 32.79
N LYS A 137 12.45 -6.04 32.63
CA LYS A 137 11.08 -6.53 32.59
C LYS A 137 10.81 -7.44 31.38
N ALA A 138 11.48 -7.20 30.26
CA ALA A 138 11.31 -7.99 29.02
C ALA A 138 11.92 -9.42 29.15
N LEU A 139 12.63 -9.71 30.24
CA LEU A 139 13.22 -11.02 30.52
C LEU A 139 12.20 -12.02 31.14
N GLN A 140 10.95 -11.61 31.34
CA GLN A 140 9.91 -12.51 31.87
C GLN A 140 9.42 -13.47 30.78
N GLY A 141 9.12 -14.72 31.15
CA GLY A 141 8.72 -15.78 30.21
C GLY A 141 7.49 -15.47 29.35
N LEU A 142 6.57 -14.64 29.85
CA LEU A 142 5.41 -14.16 29.08
C LEU A 142 5.79 -13.27 27.88
N ASP A 143 6.95 -12.60 27.94
CA ASP A 143 7.39 -11.76 26.84
C ASP A 143 8.03 -12.59 25.71
N ARG A 144 8.58 -13.79 26.01
CA ARG A 144 9.10 -14.71 24.98
C ARG A 144 7.98 -15.19 24.03
N GLU A 145 6.83 -15.60 24.57
CA GLU A 145 5.70 -16.03 23.74
C GLU A 145 5.19 -14.91 22.83
N LYS A 146 5.18 -13.68 23.34
CA LYS A 146 4.80 -12.51 22.55
C LYS A 146 5.80 -12.21 21.45
N LEU A 147 7.11 -12.29 21.74
CA LEU A 147 8.16 -12.10 20.74
C LEU A 147 8.08 -13.15 19.64
N GLN A 148 7.84 -14.41 20.01
CA GLN A 148 7.66 -15.49 19.04
C GLN A 148 6.42 -15.29 18.18
N SER A 149 5.28 -14.94 18.79
CA SER A 149 4.05 -14.66 18.04
C SER A 149 4.22 -13.47 17.06
N GLU A 150 4.90 -12.40 17.51
CA GLU A 150 5.20 -11.25 16.66
C GLU A 150 6.13 -11.65 15.50
N TYR A 151 7.13 -12.50 15.76
CA TYR A 151 8.04 -13.00 14.74
C TYR A 151 7.31 -13.84 13.69
N ASP A 152 6.46 -14.77 14.12
CA ASP A 152 5.68 -15.64 13.24
C ASP A 152 4.71 -14.83 12.36
N GLU A 153 4.03 -13.82 12.93
CA GLU A 153 3.18 -12.89 12.18
C GLU A 153 3.97 -12.09 11.13
N LEU A 154 5.20 -11.68 11.46
CA LEU A 154 6.06 -10.95 10.52
C LEU A 154 6.56 -11.85 9.40
N GLU A 155 6.91 -13.10 9.68
CA GLU A 155 7.30 -14.08 8.67
C GLU A 155 6.16 -14.33 7.66
N GLU A 156 4.92 -14.45 8.13
CA GLU A 156 3.75 -14.56 7.25
C GLU A 156 3.56 -13.31 6.37
N LYS A 157 3.74 -12.10 6.96
CA LYS A 157 3.66 -10.84 6.20
C LYS A 157 4.79 -10.72 5.17
N ILE A 158 6.01 -11.09 5.54
CA ILE A 158 7.17 -11.08 4.63
C ILE A 158 6.90 -12.01 3.45
N LYS A 159 6.42 -13.23 3.71
CA LYS A 159 6.05 -14.19 2.66
C LYS A 159 4.98 -13.62 1.74
N TYR A 160 3.93 -13.03 2.29
CA TYR A 160 2.86 -12.39 1.52
C TYR A 160 3.40 -11.25 0.63
N TYR A 161 4.25 -10.36 1.17
CA TYR A 161 4.82 -9.26 0.39
C TYR A 161 5.75 -9.75 -0.72
N LEU A 162 6.54 -10.80 -0.47
CA LEU A 162 7.39 -11.42 -1.49
C LEU A 162 6.55 -12.04 -2.62
N GLU A 163 5.49 -12.76 -2.28
CA GLU A 163 4.55 -13.32 -3.27
C GLU A 163 3.86 -12.22 -4.09
N LEU A 164 3.46 -11.13 -3.45
CA LEU A 164 2.80 -10.00 -4.11
C LEU A 164 3.75 -9.30 -5.10
N LEU A 165 5.02 -9.14 -4.73
CA LEU A 165 6.03 -8.53 -5.61
C LEU A 165 6.51 -9.44 -6.73
N ALA A 166 6.33 -10.77 -6.60
CA ALA A 166 6.72 -11.75 -7.61
C ALA A 166 5.67 -11.96 -8.71
N ASP A 167 4.40 -11.60 -8.45
CA ASP A 167 3.28 -11.86 -9.36
C ASP A 167 2.48 -10.57 -9.65
N GLU A 168 2.64 -10.05 -10.88
CA GLU A 168 1.90 -8.85 -11.33
C GLU A 168 0.37 -9.02 -11.29
N ASN A 169 -0.14 -10.25 -11.49
CA ASN A 169 -1.59 -10.49 -11.44
C ASN A 169 -2.11 -10.39 -10.01
N LYS A 170 -1.34 -10.87 -9.03
CA LYS A 170 -1.67 -10.68 -7.61
C LYS A 170 -1.62 -9.20 -7.23
N LEU A 171 -0.64 -8.48 -7.74
CA LEU A 171 -0.50 -7.04 -7.49
C LEU A 171 -1.67 -6.23 -8.08
N LYS A 172 -2.21 -6.63 -9.23
CA LYS A 172 -3.38 -6.01 -9.87
C LYS A 172 -4.72 -6.39 -9.22
N ALA A 173 -4.75 -7.44 -8.42
CA ALA A 173 -5.96 -7.91 -7.73
C ALA A 173 -6.17 -7.25 -6.36
N VAL A 174 -5.19 -6.51 -5.85
CA VAL A 174 -5.22 -5.75 -4.59
C VAL A 174 -5.73 -4.34 -4.82
#